data_1508d8d3d372a1208bfd949e94d6ba9e
#
_entry.id   1508d8d3d372a1208bfd949e94d6ba9e
#
_cell.length_a   1.000
_cell.length_b   1.000
_cell.length_c   1.000
_cell.angle_alpha   90.00
_cell.angle_beta   90.00
_cell.angle_gamma   90.00
#
_symmetry.space_group_name_H-M   'P 1'
#
loop_
_entity.id
_entity.type
_entity.pdbx_description
1 polymer ?
#
loop_
_entity_poly.entity_id
_entity_poly.type
_entity_poly.pdbx_seq_one_letter_code
_entity_poly.pdbx_strand_id
1 'polypeptide(L)'
;MRYIGAHVSAAGGVFNAPINAAKIGANAFALFTKNQRQWSAKELSEGEIEQFKANLKASGISADHVLPHASYLINLGHPEKEARTKSLEAFVDEIERASKLGLKLLNFHPGSHLKQISQNECLDNIARCINEALKRTSGVKLVIENTAAQGSNLGFDFAQLAYLIERVDDKSRVGVCIDTCHAFAAGYDLRSKEAYAKTMGEFDAMIGYKFLSGMHLNDAKFGLGSKKDRHESLGKGELGLGAFENIINDDKIGEIPLILETIDESIWEDEIKILRNLEKEKL
;
A
#
# COMPACT_ATOMS: atom_id res chain seq x y z
N MET A 1 17.17 -1.02 11.83
CA MET A 1 16.59 0.29 11.39
C MET A 1 15.44 -0.01 10.42
N ARG A 2 14.26 0.57 10.64
CA ARG A 2 13.08 0.43 9.79
C ARG A 2 13.16 1.33 8.56
N TYR A 3 12.49 0.93 7.48
CA TYR A 3 12.36 1.71 6.25
C TYR A 3 11.08 2.52 6.32
N ILE A 4 11.20 3.78 6.71
CA ILE A 4 10.09 4.68 7.04
C ILE A 4 10.08 5.86 6.07
N GLY A 5 8.91 6.22 5.59
CA GLY A 5 8.72 7.38 4.74
C GLY A 5 7.27 7.78 4.60
N ALA A 6 6.96 8.53 3.56
CA ALA A 6 5.61 9.03 3.29
C ALA A 6 5.24 8.89 1.82
N HIS A 7 3.95 9.05 1.52
CA HIS A 7 3.42 9.10 0.16
C HIS A 7 3.64 10.48 -0.45
N VAL A 8 4.87 10.71 -0.91
CA VAL A 8 5.34 12.04 -1.33
C VAL A 8 4.79 12.48 -2.67
N SER A 9 4.69 13.78 -2.86
CA SER A 9 4.26 14.38 -4.10
C SER A 9 5.24 14.10 -5.25
N ALA A 10 4.69 13.75 -6.42
CA ALA A 10 5.38 13.65 -7.70
C ALA A 10 5.04 14.83 -8.64
N ALA A 11 4.54 15.93 -8.08
CA ALA A 11 4.19 17.12 -8.86
C ALA A 11 5.40 17.67 -9.62
N GLY A 12 5.19 18.03 -10.88
CA GLY A 12 6.25 18.51 -11.77
C GLY A 12 7.07 17.39 -12.44
N GLY A 13 6.81 16.12 -12.11
CA GLY A 13 7.44 14.92 -12.67
C GLY A 13 7.80 13.89 -11.61
N VAL A 14 7.71 12.61 -11.97
CA VAL A 14 7.99 11.49 -11.04
C VAL A 14 9.38 11.56 -10.41
N PHE A 15 10.34 12.15 -11.11
CA PHE A 15 11.72 12.32 -10.66
C PHE A 15 11.88 13.25 -9.44
N ASN A 16 10.84 13.98 -9.07
CA ASN A 16 10.84 14.80 -7.86
C ASN A 16 10.55 13.99 -6.58
N ALA A 17 9.87 12.84 -6.70
CA ALA A 17 9.48 12.04 -5.54
C ALA A 17 10.67 11.59 -4.67
N PRO A 18 11.79 11.03 -5.23
CA PRO A 18 12.96 10.69 -4.41
C PRO A 18 13.57 11.89 -3.68
N ILE A 19 13.57 13.06 -4.33
CA ILE A 19 14.07 14.32 -3.72
C ILE A 19 13.17 14.73 -2.55
N ASN A 20 11.85 14.67 -2.76
CA ASN A 20 10.89 15.03 -1.72
C ASN A 20 10.96 14.09 -0.52
N ALA A 21 11.16 12.79 -0.75
CA ALA A 21 11.37 11.80 0.30
C ALA A 21 12.65 12.10 1.11
N ALA A 22 13.76 12.39 0.43
CA ALA A 22 15.02 12.72 1.09
C ALA A 22 14.92 13.98 1.97
N LYS A 23 14.17 15.00 1.53
CA LYS A 23 13.98 16.25 2.28
C LYS A 23 13.32 16.04 3.65
N ILE A 24 12.44 15.07 3.80
CA ILE A 24 11.77 14.75 5.06
C ILE A 24 12.49 13.66 5.87
N GLY A 25 13.74 13.33 5.51
CA GLY A 25 14.54 12.31 6.21
C GLY A 25 14.04 10.88 6.05
N ALA A 26 13.25 10.60 5.02
CA ALA A 26 12.73 9.27 4.71
C ALA A 26 13.83 8.34 4.14
N ASN A 27 13.71 7.03 4.39
CA ASN A 27 14.49 5.97 3.73
C ASN A 27 13.62 4.93 3.01
N ALA A 28 12.32 5.25 2.88
CA ALA A 28 11.32 4.61 2.03
C ALA A 28 10.36 5.70 1.53
N PHE A 29 9.56 5.44 0.50
CA PHE A 29 8.47 6.34 0.11
C PHE A 29 7.45 5.65 -0.79
N ALA A 30 6.26 6.26 -0.90
CA ALA A 30 5.29 5.98 -1.93
C ALA A 30 5.12 7.18 -2.85
N LEU A 31 4.58 6.93 -4.04
CA LEU A 31 4.22 7.96 -5.01
C LEU A 31 3.11 7.44 -5.93
N PHE A 32 2.38 8.35 -6.55
CA PHE A 32 1.63 8.03 -7.77
C PHE A 32 2.54 8.22 -8.99
N THR A 33 2.62 7.21 -9.88
CA THR A 33 3.44 7.29 -11.10
C THR A 33 2.79 8.13 -12.20
N LYS A 34 1.52 8.47 -12.02
CA LYS A 34 0.71 9.41 -12.82
C LYS A 34 -0.38 10.03 -11.94
N ASN A 35 -1.12 10.98 -12.47
CA ASN A 35 -2.25 11.57 -11.73
C ASN A 35 -3.30 10.49 -11.39
N GLN A 36 -3.51 10.26 -10.09
CA GLN A 36 -4.41 9.22 -9.56
C GLN A 36 -5.90 9.43 -9.89
N ARG A 37 -6.26 10.58 -10.44
CA ARG A 37 -7.62 10.93 -10.86
C ARG A 37 -7.83 10.87 -12.39
N GLN A 38 -6.84 10.34 -13.12
CA GLN A 38 -6.89 10.21 -14.58
C GLN A 38 -6.65 8.76 -15.00
N TRP A 39 -7.44 8.29 -15.98
CA TRP A 39 -7.33 6.95 -16.51
C TRP A 39 -6.06 6.73 -17.33
N SER A 40 -5.64 7.74 -18.06
CA SER A 40 -4.47 7.71 -18.93
C SER A 40 -3.54 8.88 -18.62
N ALA A 41 -2.27 8.69 -18.85
CA ALA A 41 -1.26 9.74 -18.81
C ALA A 41 -0.31 9.57 -20.01
N LYS A 42 0.44 10.63 -20.30
CA LYS A 42 1.54 10.55 -21.26
C LYS A 42 2.55 9.48 -20.79
N GLU A 43 3.12 8.75 -21.74
CA GLU A 43 4.21 7.83 -21.43
C GLU A 43 5.37 8.59 -20.76
N LEU A 44 6.06 7.88 -19.86
CA LEU A 44 7.31 8.38 -19.29
C LEU A 44 8.37 8.46 -20.40
N SER A 45 8.95 9.63 -20.59
CA SER A 45 10.07 9.80 -21.49
C SER A 45 11.35 9.15 -20.92
N GLU A 46 12.30 8.79 -21.77
CA GLU A 46 13.60 8.27 -21.35
C GLU A 46 14.29 9.22 -20.36
N GLY A 47 14.25 10.53 -20.63
CA GLY A 47 14.85 11.54 -19.75
C GLY A 47 14.20 11.59 -18.35
N GLU A 48 12.86 11.43 -18.23
CA GLU A 48 12.18 11.35 -16.94
C GLU A 48 12.56 10.10 -16.17
N ILE A 49 12.70 8.96 -16.87
CA ILE A 49 13.11 7.68 -16.28
C ILE A 49 14.56 7.76 -15.77
N GLU A 50 15.47 8.28 -16.57
CA GLU A 50 16.87 8.47 -16.20
C GLU A 50 17.02 9.41 -15.01
N GLN A 51 16.32 10.52 -15.03
CA GLN A 51 16.32 11.50 -13.93
C GLN A 51 15.74 10.91 -12.64
N PHE A 52 14.65 10.14 -12.72
CA PHE A 52 14.10 9.43 -11.57
C PHE A 52 15.14 8.48 -10.96
N LYS A 53 15.77 7.64 -11.78
CA LYS A 53 16.79 6.68 -11.32
C LYS A 53 18.02 7.37 -10.73
N ALA A 54 18.46 8.47 -11.33
CA ALA A 54 19.56 9.28 -10.81
C ALA A 54 19.23 9.89 -9.44
N ASN A 55 18.03 10.47 -9.29
CA ASN A 55 17.58 11.06 -8.04
C ASN A 55 17.34 10.00 -6.96
N LEU A 56 16.80 8.83 -7.32
CA LEU A 56 16.64 7.70 -6.39
C LEU A 56 18.00 7.22 -5.87
N LYS A 57 18.97 7.08 -6.75
CA LYS A 57 20.35 6.75 -6.36
C LYS A 57 20.97 7.82 -5.46
N ALA A 58 20.77 9.10 -5.78
CA ALA A 58 21.30 10.22 -4.99
C ALA A 58 20.64 10.32 -3.61
N SER A 59 19.37 9.94 -3.47
CA SER A 59 18.67 9.91 -2.17
C SER A 59 19.15 8.80 -1.23
N GLY A 60 19.86 7.78 -1.76
CA GLY A 60 20.27 6.60 -0.99
C GLY A 60 19.13 5.61 -0.70
N ILE A 61 17.93 5.85 -1.21
CA ILE A 61 16.77 4.97 -1.00
C ILE A 61 16.81 3.83 -2.03
N SER A 62 16.68 2.58 -1.55
CA SER A 62 16.58 1.42 -2.44
C SER A 62 15.22 1.37 -3.15
N ALA A 63 15.22 0.92 -4.41
CA ALA A 63 13.99 0.66 -5.14
C ALA A 63 13.09 -0.41 -4.48
N ASP A 64 13.65 -1.26 -3.63
CA ASP A 64 12.92 -2.27 -2.86
C ASP A 64 12.06 -1.65 -1.74
N HIS A 65 12.36 -0.40 -1.35
CA HIS A 65 11.63 0.33 -0.31
C HIS A 65 10.78 1.47 -0.88
N VAL A 66 10.53 1.44 -2.19
CA VAL A 66 9.56 2.34 -2.83
C VAL A 66 8.28 1.57 -3.10
N LEU A 67 7.15 2.04 -2.58
CA LEU A 67 5.83 1.42 -2.68
C LEU A 67 4.88 2.33 -3.48
N PRO A 68 5.00 2.39 -4.83
CA PRO A 68 4.07 3.17 -5.64
C PRO A 68 2.63 2.71 -5.42
N HIS A 69 1.69 3.64 -5.50
CA HIS A 69 0.27 3.34 -5.40
C HIS A 69 -0.42 3.49 -6.75
N ALA A 70 -1.25 2.51 -7.11
CA ALA A 70 -2.09 2.58 -8.31
C ALA A 70 -3.24 3.59 -8.15
N SER A 71 -3.75 4.08 -9.26
CA SER A 71 -4.88 5.02 -9.27
C SER A 71 -6.11 4.47 -8.54
N TYR A 72 -6.78 5.32 -7.74
CA TYR A 72 -8.05 5.01 -7.08
C TYR A 72 -9.23 4.76 -8.04
N LEU A 73 -9.08 5.10 -9.33
CA LEU A 73 -10.10 4.81 -10.35
C LEU A 73 -10.18 3.33 -10.71
N ILE A 74 -9.13 2.56 -10.43
CA ILE A 74 -9.03 1.15 -10.80
C ILE A 74 -9.94 0.33 -9.88
N ASN A 75 -10.86 -0.42 -10.49
CA ASN A 75 -11.71 -1.40 -9.82
C ASN A 75 -11.64 -2.73 -10.58
N LEU A 76 -10.72 -3.61 -10.17
CA LEU A 76 -10.52 -4.92 -10.80
C LEU A 76 -11.70 -5.88 -10.54
N GLY A 77 -12.53 -5.57 -9.54
CA GLY A 77 -13.75 -6.31 -9.21
C GLY A 77 -15.03 -5.81 -9.90
N HIS A 78 -14.93 -4.79 -10.77
CA HIS A 78 -16.11 -4.14 -11.35
C HIS A 78 -17.08 -5.15 -11.96
N PRO A 79 -18.41 -5.07 -11.67
CA PRO A 79 -19.40 -6.01 -12.18
C PRO A 79 -19.49 -5.98 -13.72
N GLU A 80 -19.45 -4.82 -14.33
CA GLU A 80 -19.50 -4.67 -15.78
C GLU A 80 -18.15 -5.00 -16.42
N LYS A 81 -18.19 -5.90 -17.44
CA LYS A 81 -17.00 -6.38 -18.13
C LYS A 81 -16.18 -5.25 -18.77
N GLU A 82 -16.83 -4.29 -19.43
CA GLU A 82 -16.14 -3.18 -20.10
C GLU A 82 -15.40 -2.29 -19.12
N ALA A 83 -16.03 -1.90 -18.00
CA ALA A 83 -15.41 -1.10 -16.96
C ALA A 83 -14.27 -1.85 -16.25
N ARG A 84 -14.42 -3.18 -16.06
CA ARG A 84 -13.37 -4.04 -15.52
C ARG A 84 -12.19 -4.16 -16.50
N THR A 85 -12.45 -4.30 -17.81
CA THR A 85 -11.38 -4.29 -18.81
C THR A 85 -10.63 -2.96 -18.82
N LYS A 86 -11.33 -1.83 -18.76
CA LYS A 86 -10.70 -0.51 -18.64
C LYS A 86 -9.82 -0.41 -17.39
N SER A 87 -10.28 -0.94 -16.27
CA SER A 87 -9.50 -0.99 -15.02
C SER A 87 -8.27 -1.86 -15.17
N LEU A 88 -8.37 -3.01 -15.82
CA LEU A 88 -7.24 -3.89 -16.10
C LEU A 88 -6.18 -3.21 -16.98
N GLU A 89 -6.59 -2.54 -18.05
CA GLU A 89 -5.64 -1.82 -18.92
C GLU A 89 -4.93 -0.71 -18.18
N ALA A 90 -5.63 0.06 -17.34
CA ALA A 90 -5.03 1.09 -16.51
C ALA A 90 -4.09 0.49 -15.45
N PHE A 91 -4.41 -0.69 -14.92
CA PHE A 91 -3.56 -1.38 -13.95
C PHE A 91 -2.28 -1.91 -14.59
N VAL A 92 -2.35 -2.47 -15.79
CA VAL A 92 -1.17 -2.88 -16.57
C VAL A 92 -0.25 -1.69 -16.85
N ASP A 93 -0.80 -0.53 -17.26
CA ASP A 93 -0.03 0.71 -17.44
C ASP A 93 0.70 1.13 -16.16
N GLU A 94 0.05 1.04 -14.98
CA GLU A 94 0.71 1.35 -13.69
C GLU A 94 1.88 0.40 -13.40
N ILE A 95 1.72 -0.91 -13.68
CA ILE A 95 2.77 -1.90 -13.49
C ILE A 95 3.96 -1.62 -14.43
N GLU A 96 3.68 -1.32 -15.69
CA GLU A 96 4.72 -0.99 -16.68
C GLU A 96 5.47 0.31 -16.32
N ARG A 97 4.76 1.33 -15.83
CA ARG A 97 5.37 2.57 -15.34
C ARG A 97 6.30 2.30 -14.17
N ALA A 98 5.86 1.54 -13.17
CA ALA A 98 6.70 1.13 -12.04
C ALA A 98 7.95 0.35 -12.52
N SER A 99 7.76 -0.58 -13.45
CA SER A 99 8.85 -1.37 -14.05
C SER A 99 9.87 -0.49 -14.80
N LYS A 100 9.41 0.47 -15.64
CA LYS A 100 10.27 1.42 -16.37
C LYS A 100 11.13 2.26 -15.42
N LEU A 101 10.55 2.67 -14.26
CA LEU A 101 11.26 3.38 -13.21
C LEU A 101 12.23 2.50 -12.41
N GLY A 102 12.21 1.17 -12.62
CA GLY A 102 13.05 0.20 -11.91
C GLY A 102 12.52 -0.19 -10.54
N LEU A 103 11.26 0.16 -10.23
CA LEU A 103 10.60 -0.14 -8.97
C LEU A 103 10.15 -1.61 -8.91
N LYS A 104 10.06 -2.16 -7.71
CA LYS A 104 9.82 -3.59 -7.47
C LYS A 104 8.42 -3.91 -6.96
N LEU A 105 7.70 -2.93 -6.48
CA LEU A 105 6.40 -3.06 -5.84
C LEU A 105 5.38 -2.17 -6.56
N LEU A 106 4.10 -2.54 -6.48
CA LEU A 106 2.97 -1.68 -6.82
C LEU A 106 1.82 -2.00 -5.87
N ASN A 107 1.47 -1.05 -5.01
CA ASN A 107 0.34 -1.14 -4.09
C ASN A 107 -0.97 -0.78 -4.78
N PHE A 108 -2.07 -1.45 -4.44
CA PHE A 108 -3.38 -1.17 -5.00
C PHE A 108 -4.52 -1.67 -4.12
N HIS A 109 -5.65 -0.97 -4.14
CA HIS A 109 -6.90 -1.46 -3.58
C HIS A 109 -7.50 -2.53 -4.48
N PRO A 110 -7.97 -3.68 -3.94
CA PRO A 110 -8.42 -4.80 -4.78
C PRO A 110 -9.63 -4.44 -5.66
N GLY A 111 -10.63 -3.75 -5.10
CA GLY A 111 -11.81 -3.33 -5.85
C GLY A 111 -13.10 -3.39 -5.05
N SER A 112 -14.21 -3.23 -5.75
CA SER A 112 -15.53 -3.02 -5.16
C SER A 112 -16.61 -3.73 -5.98
N HIS A 113 -17.55 -4.40 -5.31
CA HIS A 113 -18.68 -5.10 -5.94
C HIS A 113 -19.86 -4.19 -6.29
N LEU A 114 -19.79 -2.90 -5.94
CA LEU A 114 -20.79 -1.85 -6.20
C LEU A 114 -22.23 -2.24 -5.78
N LYS A 115 -22.38 -3.28 -4.95
CA LYS A 115 -23.67 -3.90 -4.56
C LYS A 115 -24.47 -4.49 -5.75
N GLN A 116 -23.79 -4.79 -6.85
CA GLN A 116 -24.41 -5.33 -8.09
C GLN A 116 -24.12 -6.82 -8.29
N ILE A 117 -23.05 -7.32 -7.69
CA ILE A 117 -22.67 -8.74 -7.71
C ILE A 117 -22.34 -9.21 -6.29
N SER A 118 -22.21 -10.51 -6.09
CA SER A 118 -21.78 -11.06 -4.81
C SER A 118 -20.32 -10.73 -4.51
N GLN A 119 -19.94 -10.76 -3.22
CA GLN A 119 -18.55 -10.57 -2.82
C GLN A 119 -17.62 -11.63 -3.45
N ASN A 120 -18.05 -12.89 -3.49
CA ASN A 120 -17.26 -13.96 -4.07
C ASN A 120 -17.03 -13.77 -5.57
N GLU A 121 -18.07 -13.38 -6.32
CA GLU A 121 -17.93 -13.08 -7.75
C GLU A 121 -16.99 -11.89 -7.99
N CYS A 122 -17.05 -10.88 -7.14
CA CYS A 122 -16.14 -9.74 -7.20
C CYS A 122 -14.70 -10.16 -6.92
N LEU A 123 -14.44 -10.98 -5.88
CA LEU A 123 -13.12 -11.52 -5.57
C LEU A 123 -12.57 -12.38 -6.73
N ASP A 124 -13.42 -13.20 -7.37
CA ASP A 124 -13.04 -13.96 -8.56
C ASP A 124 -12.66 -13.06 -9.74
N ASN A 125 -13.40 -11.95 -9.94
CA ASN A 125 -13.07 -10.95 -10.95
C ASN A 125 -11.70 -10.32 -10.68
N ILE A 126 -11.44 -9.94 -9.42
CA ILE A 126 -10.16 -9.35 -9.00
C ILE A 126 -9.01 -10.34 -9.26
N ALA A 127 -9.15 -11.59 -8.80
CA ALA A 127 -8.12 -12.61 -8.98
C ALA A 127 -7.81 -12.87 -10.48
N ARG A 128 -8.84 -12.93 -11.33
CA ARG A 128 -8.66 -13.05 -12.79
C ARG A 128 -7.90 -11.87 -13.38
N CYS A 129 -8.22 -10.64 -12.97
CA CYS A 129 -7.53 -9.44 -13.44
C CYS A 129 -6.08 -9.41 -12.98
N ILE A 130 -5.79 -9.81 -11.73
CA ILE A 130 -4.42 -9.92 -11.22
C ILE A 130 -3.63 -10.92 -12.07
N ASN A 131 -4.15 -12.13 -12.30
CA ASN A 131 -3.48 -13.14 -13.11
C ASN A 131 -3.24 -12.68 -14.55
N GLU A 132 -4.21 -11.99 -15.15
CA GLU A 132 -4.05 -11.44 -16.50
C GLU A 132 -2.99 -10.35 -16.53
N ALA A 133 -2.95 -9.45 -15.55
CA ALA A 133 -1.92 -8.43 -15.44
C ALA A 133 -0.52 -9.05 -15.25
N LEU A 134 -0.39 -10.09 -14.41
CA LEU A 134 0.86 -10.81 -14.19
C LEU A 134 1.38 -11.51 -15.46
N LYS A 135 0.50 -12.07 -16.29
CA LYS A 135 0.86 -12.68 -17.58
C LYS A 135 1.40 -11.65 -18.58
N ARG A 136 0.89 -10.43 -18.52
CA ARG A 136 1.25 -9.35 -19.46
C ARG A 136 2.48 -8.54 -19.03
N THR A 137 2.89 -8.67 -17.76
CA THR A 137 3.95 -7.83 -17.16
C THR A 137 5.01 -8.67 -16.46
N SER A 138 6.12 -8.06 -16.08
CA SER A 138 7.21 -8.72 -15.34
C SER A 138 7.89 -7.78 -14.33
N GLY A 139 8.63 -8.35 -13.40
CA GLY A 139 9.58 -7.63 -12.52
C GLY A 139 8.98 -6.86 -11.37
N VAL A 140 7.64 -6.66 -11.34
CA VAL A 140 6.95 -5.93 -10.27
C VAL A 140 6.06 -6.88 -9.47
N LYS A 141 6.11 -6.81 -8.15
CA LYS A 141 5.22 -7.51 -7.24
C LYS A 141 3.98 -6.65 -7.00
N LEU A 142 2.81 -7.25 -7.16
CA LEU A 142 1.50 -6.63 -6.94
C LEU A 142 1.16 -6.74 -5.45
N VAL A 143 1.02 -5.61 -4.77
CA VAL A 143 0.82 -5.56 -3.32
C VAL A 143 -0.63 -5.17 -3.05
N ILE A 144 -1.43 -6.15 -2.62
CA ILE A 144 -2.86 -5.96 -2.36
C ILE A 144 -3.01 -5.28 -1.01
N GLU A 145 -3.61 -4.10 -0.99
CA GLU A 145 -3.89 -3.39 0.25
C GLU A 145 -5.20 -3.85 0.89
N ASN A 146 -5.20 -4.00 2.22
CA ASN A 146 -6.47 -4.15 2.94
C ASN A 146 -7.26 -2.84 2.91
N THR A 147 -8.59 -2.94 2.97
CA THR A 147 -9.49 -1.78 2.94
C THR A 147 -10.28 -1.64 4.25
N ALA A 148 -10.88 -0.48 4.45
CA ALA A 148 -11.62 -0.15 5.67
C ALA A 148 -13.04 -0.75 5.77
N ALA A 149 -13.44 -1.67 4.89
CA ALA A 149 -14.84 -2.13 4.76
C ALA A 149 -15.84 -0.99 4.44
N GLN A 150 -15.37 0.12 3.89
CA GLN A 150 -16.23 1.27 3.55
C GLN A 150 -17.03 0.96 2.27
N GLY A 151 -18.33 1.14 2.33
CA GLY A 151 -19.23 1.02 1.17
C GLY A 151 -19.36 -0.41 0.65
N SER A 152 -18.73 -0.71 -0.48
CA SER A 152 -18.73 -2.02 -1.14
C SER A 152 -17.31 -2.47 -1.53
N ASN A 153 -16.29 -1.86 -0.93
CA ASN A 153 -14.89 -2.23 -1.13
C ASN A 153 -14.62 -3.59 -0.49
N LEU A 154 -13.84 -4.44 -1.17
CA LEU A 154 -13.38 -5.74 -0.69
C LEU A 154 -11.89 -5.69 -0.29
N GLY A 155 -11.42 -6.75 0.35
CA GLY A 155 -10.09 -6.82 0.92
C GLY A 155 -10.01 -6.28 2.35
N PHE A 156 -11.15 -6.01 2.98
CA PHE A 156 -11.21 -5.54 4.37
C PHE A 156 -11.01 -6.65 5.41
N ASP A 157 -11.13 -7.90 5.00
CA ASP A 157 -11.02 -9.08 5.83
C ASP A 157 -9.81 -9.89 5.39
N PHE A 158 -9.00 -10.39 6.32
CA PHE A 158 -7.84 -11.22 6.01
C PHE A 158 -8.21 -12.48 5.23
N ALA A 159 -9.40 -13.03 5.45
CA ALA A 159 -9.89 -14.16 4.66
C ALA A 159 -10.08 -13.79 3.17
N GLN A 160 -10.52 -12.56 2.87
CA GLN A 160 -10.63 -12.08 1.48
C GLN A 160 -9.25 -11.90 0.82
N LEU A 161 -8.26 -11.38 1.56
CA LEU A 161 -6.89 -11.27 1.07
C LEU A 161 -6.26 -12.64 0.83
N ALA A 162 -6.45 -13.58 1.77
CA ALA A 162 -6.01 -14.97 1.61
C ALA A 162 -6.66 -15.64 0.39
N TYR A 163 -7.96 -15.42 0.20
CA TYR A 163 -8.71 -15.89 -0.96
C TYR A 163 -8.11 -15.40 -2.28
N LEU A 164 -7.76 -14.11 -2.36
CA LEU A 164 -7.10 -13.54 -3.55
C LEU A 164 -5.73 -14.15 -3.78
N ILE A 165 -4.89 -14.21 -2.74
CA ILE A 165 -3.56 -14.82 -2.83
C ILE A 165 -3.64 -16.27 -3.29
N GLU A 166 -4.57 -17.05 -2.74
CA GLU A 166 -4.74 -18.47 -3.12
C GLU A 166 -5.00 -18.64 -4.61
N ARG A 167 -5.71 -17.69 -5.25
CA ARG A 167 -6.07 -17.71 -6.67
C ARG A 167 -5.09 -17.05 -7.62
N VAL A 168 -4.08 -16.39 -7.10
CA VAL A 168 -2.99 -15.85 -7.94
C VAL A 168 -2.09 -17.00 -8.39
N ASP A 169 -1.81 -17.09 -9.70
CA ASP A 169 -1.00 -18.17 -10.28
C ASP A 169 0.48 -18.06 -9.84
N ASP A 170 1.06 -16.86 -9.93
CA ASP A 170 2.45 -16.59 -9.54
C ASP A 170 2.53 -15.95 -8.13
N LYS A 171 2.69 -16.82 -7.12
CA LYS A 171 2.79 -16.41 -5.71
C LYS A 171 4.03 -15.55 -5.41
N SER A 172 5.06 -15.61 -6.24
CA SER A 172 6.28 -14.83 -6.04
C SER A 172 6.08 -13.34 -6.35
N ARG A 173 5.04 -13.04 -7.16
CA ARG A 173 4.72 -11.69 -7.62
C ARG A 173 3.47 -11.10 -6.98
N VAL A 174 3.02 -11.64 -5.85
CA VAL A 174 1.93 -11.06 -5.07
C VAL A 174 2.35 -10.87 -3.62
N GLY A 175 1.86 -9.82 -3.00
CA GLY A 175 2.05 -9.51 -1.58
C GLY A 175 0.84 -8.76 -1.02
N VAL A 176 0.95 -8.39 0.24
CA VAL A 176 -0.08 -7.63 0.97
C VAL A 176 0.54 -6.37 1.57
N CYS A 177 -0.19 -5.26 1.53
CA CYS A 177 0.02 -4.09 2.34
C CYS A 177 -1.03 -4.06 3.45
N ILE A 178 -0.63 -3.80 4.68
CA ILE A 178 -1.55 -3.51 5.79
C ILE A 178 -1.55 -2.00 6.01
N ASP A 179 -2.68 -1.35 5.71
CA ASP A 179 -2.97 -0.01 6.20
C ASP A 179 -3.59 -0.11 7.59
N THR A 180 -2.98 0.58 8.56
CA THR A 180 -3.36 0.50 9.97
C THR A 180 -4.72 1.16 10.26
N CYS A 181 -5.05 2.26 9.59
CA CYS A 181 -6.35 2.90 9.67
C CYS A 181 -7.45 1.97 9.08
N HIS A 182 -7.19 1.39 7.92
CA HIS A 182 -8.13 0.46 7.27
C HIS A 182 -8.36 -0.79 8.12
N ALA A 183 -7.29 -1.41 8.65
CA ALA A 183 -7.39 -2.58 9.53
C ALA A 183 -8.25 -2.24 10.77
N PHE A 184 -7.97 -1.12 11.42
CA PHE A 184 -8.70 -0.67 12.59
C PHE A 184 -10.18 -0.37 12.28
N ALA A 185 -10.43 0.32 11.17
CA ALA A 185 -11.80 0.59 10.71
C ALA A 185 -12.57 -0.69 10.34
N ALA A 186 -11.88 -1.72 9.86
CA ALA A 186 -12.46 -3.05 9.57
C ALA A 186 -12.69 -3.90 10.82
N GLY A 187 -12.09 -3.56 11.97
CA GLY A 187 -12.29 -4.25 13.25
C GLY A 187 -11.06 -4.97 13.82
N TYR A 188 -9.91 -4.82 13.18
CA TYR A 188 -8.63 -5.37 13.65
C TYR A 188 -7.95 -4.40 14.61
N ASP A 189 -7.96 -4.71 15.90
CA ASP A 189 -7.36 -3.85 16.93
C ASP A 189 -5.84 -4.01 16.99
N LEU A 190 -5.12 -2.88 16.97
CA LEU A 190 -3.66 -2.83 16.98
C LEU A 190 -3.11 -2.08 18.21
N ARG A 191 -3.98 -1.56 19.10
CA ARG A 191 -3.61 -0.60 20.13
C ARG A 191 -2.78 -1.16 21.25
N SER A 192 -3.20 -2.27 21.88
CA SER A 192 -2.43 -2.92 22.94
C SER A 192 -1.55 -4.03 22.37
N LYS A 193 -0.53 -4.45 23.13
CA LYS A 193 0.32 -5.59 22.74
C LYS A 193 -0.46 -6.87 22.51
N GLU A 194 -1.46 -7.13 23.34
CA GLU A 194 -2.31 -8.32 23.25
C GLU A 194 -3.21 -8.26 22.03
N ALA A 195 -3.83 -7.11 21.77
CA ALA A 195 -4.68 -6.89 20.60
C ALA A 195 -3.85 -6.97 19.30
N TYR A 196 -2.69 -6.34 19.27
CA TYR A 196 -1.74 -6.42 18.17
C TYR A 196 -1.30 -7.87 17.90
N ALA A 197 -0.87 -8.58 18.94
CA ALA A 197 -0.43 -9.98 18.81
C ALA A 197 -1.56 -10.88 18.30
N LYS A 198 -2.81 -10.64 18.72
CA LYS A 198 -3.97 -11.36 18.22
C LYS A 198 -4.21 -11.06 16.73
N THR A 199 -4.24 -9.78 16.36
CA THR A 199 -4.49 -9.35 14.97
C THR A 199 -3.40 -9.88 14.04
N MET A 200 -2.12 -9.70 14.40
CA MET A 200 -1.01 -10.17 13.56
C MET A 200 -0.85 -11.70 13.58
N GLY A 201 -1.27 -12.37 14.66
CA GLY A 201 -1.37 -13.81 14.70
C GLY A 201 -2.44 -14.36 13.75
N GLU A 202 -3.59 -13.69 13.62
CA GLU A 202 -4.63 -14.01 12.65
C GLU A 202 -4.15 -13.78 11.22
N PHE A 203 -3.47 -12.66 10.95
CA PHE A 203 -2.83 -12.39 9.67
C PHE A 203 -1.82 -13.49 9.30
N ASP A 204 -0.94 -13.88 10.24
CA ASP A 204 0.07 -14.92 10.00
C ASP A 204 -0.57 -16.29 9.71
N ALA A 205 -1.61 -16.64 10.43
CA ALA A 205 -2.31 -17.91 10.24
C ALA A 205 -3.06 -18.00 8.90
N MET A 206 -3.63 -16.89 8.41
CA MET A 206 -4.43 -16.86 7.19
C MET A 206 -3.59 -16.57 5.93
N ILE A 207 -2.62 -15.70 6.03
CA ILE A 207 -1.85 -15.15 4.91
C ILE A 207 -0.37 -15.48 5.02
N GLY A 208 0.21 -15.22 6.19
CA GLY A 208 1.62 -15.38 6.50
C GLY A 208 2.46 -14.14 6.23
N TYR A 209 3.39 -13.85 7.15
CA TYR A 209 4.32 -12.71 7.03
C TYR A 209 5.15 -12.70 5.73
N LYS A 210 5.36 -13.86 5.10
CA LYS A 210 6.07 -13.97 3.83
C LYS A 210 5.41 -13.19 2.68
N PHE A 211 4.11 -12.90 2.80
CA PHE A 211 3.38 -12.09 1.83
C PHE A 211 3.30 -10.62 2.23
N LEU A 212 3.63 -10.24 3.48
CA LEU A 212 3.66 -8.85 3.89
C LEU A 212 4.77 -8.11 3.11
N SER A 213 4.39 -7.12 2.34
CA SER A 213 5.30 -6.43 1.40
C SER A 213 5.33 -4.92 1.57
N GLY A 214 4.51 -4.39 2.47
CA GLY A 214 4.45 -2.98 2.84
C GLY A 214 3.44 -2.75 3.95
N MET A 215 3.52 -1.60 4.59
CA MET A 215 2.48 -1.11 5.49
C MET A 215 2.26 0.39 5.27
N HIS A 216 1.00 0.82 5.34
CA HIS A 216 0.66 2.22 5.51
C HIS A 216 0.43 2.48 7.00
N LEU A 217 1.18 3.45 7.56
CA LEU A 217 1.11 3.79 8.98
C LEU A 217 0.28 5.05 9.16
N ASN A 218 -1.01 4.88 9.35
CA ASN A 218 -1.98 5.96 9.48
C ASN A 218 -2.74 5.80 10.79
N ASP A 219 -2.87 6.87 11.57
CA ASP A 219 -3.83 6.87 12.67
C ASP A 219 -5.26 6.98 12.12
N ALA A 220 -6.23 6.60 12.90
CA ALA A 220 -7.63 6.51 12.47
C ALA A 220 -8.47 7.58 13.18
N LYS A 221 -9.19 8.39 12.41
CA LYS A 221 -10.08 9.42 12.95
C LYS A 221 -11.29 8.86 13.70
N PHE A 222 -11.68 7.62 13.39
CA PHE A 222 -12.88 6.98 13.95
C PHE A 222 -12.51 5.67 14.66
N GLY A 223 -13.32 5.29 15.64
CA GLY A 223 -13.10 4.12 16.47
C GLY A 223 -13.10 2.77 15.73
N LEU A 224 -12.69 1.74 16.45
CA LEU A 224 -12.59 0.36 15.97
C LEU A 224 -13.91 -0.13 15.34
N GLY A 225 -13.78 -0.73 14.14
CA GLY A 225 -14.94 -1.29 13.42
C GLY A 225 -15.89 -0.24 12.81
N SER A 226 -15.45 1.01 12.71
CA SER A 226 -16.24 2.14 12.19
C SER A 226 -16.62 2.01 10.73
N LYS A 227 -15.88 1.23 9.95
CA LYS A 227 -15.98 1.11 8.47
C LYS A 227 -15.85 2.46 7.76
N LYS A 228 -15.03 3.34 8.30
CA LYS A 228 -14.78 4.67 7.75
C LYS A 228 -13.28 4.83 7.48
N ASP A 229 -12.97 4.97 6.22
CA ASP A 229 -11.63 5.29 5.76
C ASP A 229 -11.39 6.79 5.93
N ARG A 230 -10.78 7.16 7.04
CA ARG A 230 -10.38 8.53 7.36
C ARG A 230 -9.14 8.50 8.22
N HIS A 231 -8.03 8.80 7.59
CA HIS A 231 -6.72 8.91 8.23
C HIS A 231 -6.68 10.08 9.21
N GLU A 232 -5.77 10.01 10.16
CA GLU A 232 -5.43 11.07 11.10
C GLU A 232 -3.90 11.07 11.30
N SER A 233 -3.35 12.17 11.80
CA SER A 233 -1.94 12.27 12.15
C SER A 233 -1.58 11.33 13.31
N LEU A 234 -0.35 10.83 13.34
CA LEU A 234 0.11 9.84 14.31
C LEU A 234 -0.11 10.31 15.76
N GLY A 235 -0.78 9.49 16.54
CA GLY A 235 -1.10 9.76 17.94
C GLY A 235 -2.20 10.80 18.15
N LYS A 236 -2.88 11.24 17.10
CA LYS A 236 -4.02 12.16 17.16
C LYS A 236 -5.37 11.50 16.93
N GLY A 237 -5.35 10.24 16.48
CA GLY A 237 -6.55 9.44 16.23
C GLY A 237 -6.83 8.42 17.34
N GLU A 238 -7.68 7.47 17.02
CA GLU A 238 -8.21 6.44 17.93
C GLU A 238 -7.28 5.22 18.08
N LEU A 239 -6.26 5.06 17.18
CA LEU A 239 -5.22 4.03 17.30
C LEU A 239 -4.19 4.43 18.36
N GLY A 240 -3.70 5.66 18.31
CA GLY A 240 -2.67 6.18 19.21
C GLY A 240 -1.29 5.58 18.97
N LEU A 241 -0.27 6.17 19.60
CA LEU A 241 1.14 5.81 19.39
C LEU A 241 1.50 4.37 19.78
N GLY A 242 0.77 3.75 20.71
CA GLY A 242 1.02 2.37 21.13
C GLY A 242 0.90 1.35 20.01
N ALA A 243 -0.01 1.57 19.05
CA ALA A 243 -0.14 0.73 17.87
C ALA A 243 1.13 0.77 17.01
N PHE A 244 1.67 1.96 16.78
CA PHE A 244 2.89 2.16 15.98
C PHE A 244 4.13 1.66 16.69
N GLU A 245 4.20 1.79 18.06
CA GLU A 245 5.27 1.18 18.84
C GLU A 245 5.29 -0.35 18.70
N ASN A 246 4.13 -1.00 18.71
CA ASN A 246 4.02 -2.44 18.49
C ASN A 246 4.55 -2.83 17.10
N ILE A 247 4.16 -2.09 16.04
CA ILE A 247 4.57 -2.36 14.66
C ILE A 247 6.08 -2.17 14.47
N ILE A 248 6.62 -1.02 14.92
CA ILE A 248 8.04 -0.68 14.74
C ILE A 248 8.95 -1.72 15.42
N ASN A 249 8.51 -2.32 16.52
CA ASN A 249 9.30 -3.27 17.29
C ASN A 249 8.98 -4.74 17.01
N ASP A 250 8.11 -5.05 16.03
CA ASP A 250 7.84 -6.45 15.63
C ASP A 250 8.84 -6.93 14.59
N ASP A 251 9.77 -7.78 14.99
CA ASP A 251 10.82 -8.34 14.11
C ASP A 251 10.27 -9.14 12.93
N LYS A 252 9.05 -9.67 13.02
CA LYS A 252 8.42 -10.43 11.93
C LYS A 252 8.04 -9.57 10.73
N ILE A 253 7.88 -8.25 10.90
CA ILE A 253 7.57 -7.32 9.80
C ILE A 253 8.70 -7.26 8.77
N GLY A 254 9.97 -7.49 9.18
CA GLY A 254 11.10 -7.53 8.27
C GLY A 254 11.49 -6.16 7.69
N GLU A 255 12.08 -6.18 6.50
CA GLU A 255 12.65 -5.02 5.80
C GLU A 255 11.69 -4.48 4.72
N ILE A 256 10.45 -4.22 5.06
CA ILE A 256 9.45 -3.69 4.15
C ILE A 256 9.30 -2.16 4.30
N PRO A 257 8.79 -1.45 3.26
CA PRO A 257 8.46 -0.04 3.38
C PRO A 257 7.28 0.20 4.33
N LEU A 258 7.46 1.16 5.25
CA LEU A 258 6.45 1.66 6.19
C LEU A 258 6.15 3.10 5.81
N ILE A 259 4.96 3.36 5.27
CA ILE A 259 4.64 4.59 4.56
C ILE A 259 3.55 5.36 5.31
N LEU A 260 3.78 6.63 5.57
CA LEU A 260 2.78 7.57 6.06
C LEU A 260 1.89 8.06 4.92
N GLU A 261 0.59 8.04 5.13
CA GLU A 261 -0.43 8.70 4.32
C GLU A 261 -1.34 9.55 5.21
N THR A 262 -0.78 10.07 6.30
CA THR A 262 -1.44 10.94 7.25
C THR A 262 -1.86 12.26 6.60
N ILE A 263 -2.85 12.93 7.20
CA ILE A 263 -3.58 14.03 6.55
C ILE A 263 -2.79 15.33 6.38
N ASP A 264 -1.70 15.53 7.12
CA ASP A 264 -0.90 16.75 7.11
C ASP A 264 0.53 16.47 6.61
N GLU A 265 0.75 16.75 5.33
CA GLU A 265 2.06 16.55 4.70
C GLU A 265 3.17 17.42 5.32
N SER A 266 2.82 18.54 5.95
CA SER A 266 3.78 19.49 6.53
C SER A 266 4.50 18.96 7.78
N ILE A 267 3.95 17.93 8.44
CA ILE A 267 4.52 17.33 9.65
C ILE A 267 5.12 15.93 9.42
N TRP A 268 5.18 15.42 8.19
CA TRP A 268 5.72 14.07 7.91
C TRP A 268 7.16 13.90 8.39
N GLU A 269 7.99 14.94 8.31
CA GLU A 269 9.36 14.88 8.88
C GLU A 269 9.32 14.59 10.39
N ASP A 270 8.42 15.22 11.11
CA ASP A 270 8.28 15.02 12.56
C ASP A 270 7.64 13.66 12.88
N GLU A 271 6.65 13.23 12.08
CA GLU A 271 6.05 11.89 12.23
C GLU A 271 7.06 10.76 11.96
N ILE A 272 7.95 10.92 10.98
CA ILE A 272 9.07 9.99 10.75
C ILE A 272 10.00 9.96 11.97
N LYS A 273 10.32 11.11 12.57
CA LYS A 273 11.13 11.18 13.80
C LYS A 273 10.42 10.50 14.97
N ILE A 274 9.10 10.68 15.11
CA ILE A 274 8.29 9.97 16.12
C ILE A 274 8.45 8.47 15.96
N LEU A 275 8.21 7.92 14.75
CA LEU A 275 8.35 6.49 14.49
C LEU A 275 9.75 5.96 14.77
N ARG A 276 10.80 6.70 14.40
CA ARG A 276 12.19 6.32 14.71
C ARG A 276 12.49 6.29 16.21
N ASN A 277 11.92 7.22 16.97
CA ASN A 277 12.07 7.28 18.42
C ASN A 277 11.31 6.15 19.15
N LEU A 278 10.32 5.52 18.50
CA LEU A 278 9.64 4.33 19.02
C LEU A 278 10.47 3.04 18.83
N GLU A 279 11.48 3.05 17.94
CA GLU A 279 12.36 1.90 17.71
C GLU A 279 13.26 1.67 18.93
N LYS A 280 13.10 0.51 19.57
CA LYS A 280 13.92 0.12 20.73
C LYS A 280 15.29 -0.34 20.27
N GLU A 281 16.32 0.01 21.05
CA GLU A 281 17.64 -0.57 20.83
C GLU A 281 17.55 -2.10 20.95
N LYS A 282 18.01 -2.81 19.92
CA LYS A 282 18.16 -4.27 19.99
C LYS A 282 19.40 -4.56 20.85
N LEU A 283 19.16 -5.12 22.04
CA LEU A 283 20.20 -5.61 22.94
C LEU A 283 20.99 -6.76 22.33
#